data_6adae4587d10376518f5006ba86642cb
#
_entry.id   6adae4587d10376518f5006ba86642cb
#
_cell.length_a   1.000
_cell.length_b   1.000
_cell.length_c   1.000
_cell.angle_alpha   90.00
_cell.angle_beta   90.00
_cell.angle_gamma   90.00
#
_symmetry.space_group_name_H-M   'P 1'
#
loop_
_entity.id
_entity.type
_entity.pdbx_description
1 polymer ?
#
loop_
_entity_poly.entity_id
_entity_poly.type
_entity_poly.pdbx_seq_one_letter_code
_entity_poly.pdbx_strand_id
1 'polypeptide(L)'
;VAWLEKDLSFVPTSKMIVLYYHIPLRDTNYRNRQKVLDLISKYQNPTLMCAHTHYFQPYHMRSHNLFERIHGGTCGYFWRSNCGGDGTPNGFMVYEIDGTKIVDTYFKASQRPDDHQIRLYHGDAVFAGPYATYKYDLGADVVVANVFAAGMDGTTWKVELSEDGGKTWSDMSPIEQNYG
;
A
#
# COMPACT_ATOMS: atom_id res chain seq x y z
N VAL A 1 7.60 -13.07 -21.41
CA VAL A 1 6.68 -14.07 -20.83
C VAL A 1 7.20 -15.48 -20.98
N ALA A 2 7.73 -15.87 -22.18
CA ALA A 2 8.23 -17.24 -22.41
C ALA A 2 9.29 -17.70 -21.39
N TRP A 3 10.20 -16.81 -20.96
CA TRP A 3 11.13 -17.11 -19.88
C TRP A 3 10.39 -17.42 -18.57
N LEU A 4 9.47 -16.55 -18.15
CA LEU A 4 8.70 -16.74 -16.90
C LEU A 4 7.87 -18.04 -16.94
N GLU A 5 7.26 -18.34 -18.08
CA GLU A 5 6.52 -19.58 -18.29
C GLU A 5 7.41 -20.82 -18.14
N LYS A 6 8.62 -20.77 -18.71
CA LYS A 6 9.60 -21.83 -18.57
C LYS A 6 10.10 -21.98 -17.14
N ASP A 7 10.41 -20.88 -16.47
CA ASP A 7 10.87 -20.86 -15.08
C ASP A 7 9.80 -21.45 -14.15
N LEU A 8 8.57 -20.98 -14.26
CA LEU A 8 7.46 -21.47 -13.45
C LEU A 8 7.08 -22.93 -13.76
N SER A 9 7.42 -23.46 -14.94
CA SER A 9 7.15 -24.87 -15.26
C SER A 9 7.86 -25.87 -14.33
N PHE A 10 8.88 -25.44 -13.61
CA PHE A 10 9.58 -26.25 -12.62
C PHE A 10 8.96 -26.15 -11.20
N VAL A 11 7.96 -25.29 -11.01
CA VAL A 11 7.35 -25.02 -9.71
C VAL A 11 5.96 -25.66 -9.65
N PRO A 12 5.67 -26.54 -8.67
CA PRO A 12 4.32 -27.07 -8.48
C PRO A 12 3.29 -25.96 -8.22
N THR A 13 2.10 -26.08 -8.79
CA THR A 13 1.02 -25.09 -8.63
C THR A 13 0.51 -24.98 -7.19
N SER A 14 0.85 -25.93 -6.33
CA SER A 14 0.60 -25.89 -4.88
C SER A 14 1.51 -24.94 -4.11
N LYS A 15 2.50 -24.32 -4.78
CA LYS A 15 3.37 -23.33 -4.17
C LYS A 15 2.80 -21.92 -4.35
N MET A 16 3.06 -21.07 -3.36
CA MET A 16 2.85 -19.64 -3.47
C MET A 16 3.88 -19.04 -4.42
N ILE A 17 3.42 -18.16 -5.30
CA ILE A 17 4.30 -17.35 -6.15
C ILE A 17 4.25 -15.91 -5.64
N VAL A 18 5.42 -15.35 -5.38
CA VAL A 18 5.60 -13.92 -5.14
C VAL A 18 6.27 -13.32 -6.37
N LEU A 19 5.52 -12.55 -7.13
CA LEU A 19 6.02 -11.92 -8.35
C LEU A 19 6.38 -10.46 -8.07
N TYR A 20 7.69 -10.16 -8.16
CA TYR A 20 8.20 -8.79 -8.03
C TYR A 20 8.47 -8.17 -9.40
N TYR A 21 7.99 -6.95 -9.59
CA TYR A 21 8.20 -6.16 -10.81
C TYR A 21 8.11 -4.67 -10.49
N HIS A 22 8.46 -3.80 -11.44
CA HIS A 22 8.53 -2.37 -11.14
C HIS A 22 7.20 -1.66 -11.39
N ILE A 23 6.66 -1.75 -12.62
CA ILE A 23 5.48 -0.99 -13.04
C ILE A 23 4.20 -1.81 -12.80
N PRO A 24 3.17 -1.26 -12.10
CA PRO A 24 1.95 -1.99 -11.78
C PRO A 24 1.25 -2.60 -13.01
N LEU A 25 0.74 -3.82 -12.86
CA LEU A 25 -0.06 -4.50 -13.89
C LEU A 25 -1.54 -4.12 -13.89
N ARG A 26 -1.99 -3.32 -12.93
CA ARG A 26 -3.38 -2.82 -12.88
C ARG A 26 -3.80 -2.09 -14.15
N ASP A 27 -2.87 -1.48 -14.84
CA ASP A 27 -3.12 -0.80 -16.11
C ASP A 27 -3.37 -1.81 -17.23
N THR A 28 -4.36 -1.54 -18.08
CA THR A 28 -4.81 -2.47 -19.13
C THR A 28 -3.95 -2.44 -20.39
N ASN A 29 -3.06 -1.49 -20.53
CA ASN A 29 -2.35 -1.21 -21.80
C ASN A 29 -1.04 -1.99 -22.01
N TYR A 30 -0.61 -2.80 -21.04
CA TYR A 30 0.63 -3.58 -21.19
C TYR A 30 0.48 -4.83 -22.05
N ARG A 31 1.30 -4.93 -23.08
CA ARG A 31 1.24 -5.94 -24.14
C ARG A 31 1.12 -7.40 -23.64
N ASN A 32 1.78 -7.74 -22.55
CA ASN A 32 1.83 -9.13 -22.06
C ASN A 32 1.07 -9.33 -20.74
N ARG A 33 0.36 -8.30 -20.25
CA ARG A 33 -0.33 -8.32 -18.98
C ARG A 33 -1.21 -9.56 -18.80
N GLN A 34 -2.11 -9.79 -19.74
CA GLN A 34 -3.05 -10.91 -19.67
C GLN A 34 -2.33 -12.25 -19.53
N LYS A 35 -1.30 -12.48 -20.35
CA LYS A 35 -0.52 -13.73 -20.30
C LYS A 35 0.18 -13.96 -18.98
N VAL A 36 0.68 -12.90 -18.34
CA VAL A 36 1.29 -12.99 -17.01
C VAL A 36 0.24 -13.34 -15.96
N LEU A 37 -0.91 -12.66 -15.97
CA LEU A 37 -1.99 -12.90 -15.02
C LEU A 37 -2.56 -14.33 -15.17
N ASP A 38 -2.80 -14.80 -16.39
CA ASP A 38 -3.25 -16.16 -16.68
C ASP A 38 -2.25 -17.23 -16.21
N LEU A 39 -0.96 -16.91 -16.28
CA LEU A 39 0.08 -17.83 -15.86
C LEU A 39 0.13 -17.98 -14.34
N ILE A 40 0.18 -16.85 -13.61
CA ILE A 40 0.37 -16.87 -12.16
C ILE A 40 -0.90 -17.21 -11.38
N SER A 41 -2.10 -16.96 -11.94
CA SER A 41 -3.37 -17.33 -11.32
C SER A 41 -3.58 -18.84 -11.17
N LYS A 42 -2.73 -19.65 -11.78
CA LYS A 42 -2.74 -21.13 -11.66
C LYS A 42 -2.14 -21.62 -10.33
N TYR A 43 -1.39 -20.75 -9.65
CA TYR A 43 -0.67 -21.11 -8.42
C TYR A 43 -1.50 -20.83 -7.17
N GLN A 44 -1.13 -21.45 -6.07
CA GLN A 44 -1.80 -21.24 -4.79
C GLN A 44 -1.41 -19.90 -4.19
N ASN A 45 -2.40 -19.05 -3.89
CA ASN A 45 -2.23 -17.75 -3.24
C ASN A 45 -1.12 -16.87 -3.87
N PRO A 46 -1.13 -16.67 -5.20
CA PRO A 46 -0.11 -15.84 -5.82
C PRO A 46 -0.25 -14.39 -5.36
N THR A 47 0.88 -13.74 -5.11
CA THR A 47 0.91 -12.34 -4.71
C THR A 47 1.75 -11.52 -5.68
N LEU A 48 1.24 -10.35 -6.04
CA LEU A 48 1.88 -9.39 -6.93
C LEU A 48 2.41 -8.22 -6.11
N MET A 49 3.70 -7.91 -6.24
CA MET A 49 4.35 -6.83 -5.54
C MET A 49 5.09 -5.94 -6.53
N CYS A 50 4.75 -4.68 -6.56
CA CYS A 50 5.35 -3.69 -7.45
C CYS A 50 5.52 -2.33 -6.74
N ALA A 51 5.99 -1.31 -7.48
CA ALA A 51 6.27 0.01 -6.95
C ALA A 51 5.94 1.11 -7.99
N HIS A 52 6.90 1.93 -8.39
CA HIS A 52 6.83 2.94 -9.45
C HIS A 52 6.05 4.22 -9.10
N THR A 53 4.89 4.09 -8.49
CA THR A 53 3.98 5.23 -8.24
C THR A 53 4.39 6.11 -7.06
N HIS A 54 5.30 5.61 -6.19
CA HIS A 54 5.77 6.27 -4.97
C HIS A 54 4.67 6.53 -3.92
N TYR A 55 3.59 5.75 -3.95
CA TYR A 55 2.58 5.69 -2.90
C TYR A 55 2.11 4.25 -2.69
N PHE A 56 1.53 3.96 -1.53
CA PHE A 56 1.00 2.63 -1.23
C PHE A 56 -0.42 2.50 -1.76
N GLN A 57 -0.67 1.45 -2.53
CA GLN A 57 -2.01 1.19 -3.06
C GLN A 57 -2.28 -0.30 -3.21
N PRO A 58 -3.27 -0.83 -2.49
CA PRO A 58 -3.81 -2.15 -2.76
C PRO A 58 -4.68 -2.13 -4.02
N TYR A 59 -4.58 -3.15 -4.85
CA TYR A 59 -5.41 -3.28 -6.04
C TYR A 59 -5.87 -4.73 -6.27
N HIS A 60 -7.17 -4.94 -6.29
CA HIS A 60 -7.75 -6.26 -6.54
C HIS A 60 -8.11 -6.44 -8.01
N MET A 61 -7.39 -7.29 -8.72
CA MET A 61 -7.68 -7.69 -10.10
C MET A 61 -8.77 -8.75 -10.14
N ARG A 62 -10.02 -8.32 -10.09
CA ARG A 62 -11.21 -9.20 -9.95
C ARG A 62 -11.28 -10.28 -11.01
N SER A 63 -10.85 -9.99 -12.25
CA SER A 63 -10.90 -10.95 -13.37
C SER A 63 -10.07 -12.23 -13.14
N HIS A 64 -9.03 -12.16 -12.31
CA HIS A 64 -8.11 -13.27 -12.02
C HIS A 64 -8.08 -13.61 -10.52
N ASN A 65 -8.85 -12.92 -9.71
CA ASN A 65 -8.78 -13.02 -8.25
C ASN A 65 -7.35 -12.85 -7.70
N LEU A 66 -6.62 -11.90 -8.27
CA LEU A 66 -5.24 -11.57 -7.87
C LEU A 66 -5.20 -10.26 -7.11
N PHE A 67 -4.31 -10.19 -6.14
CA PHE A 67 -4.10 -8.99 -5.35
C PHE A 67 -2.71 -8.40 -5.64
N GLU A 68 -2.70 -7.18 -6.16
CA GLU A 68 -1.49 -6.41 -6.46
C GLU A 68 -1.22 -5.42 -5.34
N ARG A 69 -0.03 -5.47 -4.79
CA ARG A 69 0.47 -4.57 -3.75
C ARG A 69 1.45 -3.58 -4.36
N ILE A 70 1.01 -2.34 -4.52
CA ILE A 70 1.84 -1.26 -5.05
C ILE A 70 2.49 -0.56 -3.86
N HIS A 71 3.82 -0.60 -3.79
CA HIS A 71 4.59 -0.08 -2.66
C HIS A 71 5.07 1.34 -2.92
N GLY A 72 5.02 2.15 -1.88
CA GLY A 72 5.64 3.47 -1.86
C GLY A 72 7.16 3.40 -1.93
N GLY A 73 7.77 4.51 -2.30
CA GLY A 73 9.24 4.62 -2.35
C GLY A 73 9.84 4.82 -0.97
N THR A 74 10.88 4.06 -0.63
CA THR A 74 11.68 4.29 0.59
C THR A 74 12.38 5.65 0.59
N CYS A 75 12.54 6.27 -0.58
CA CYS A 75 13.11 7.60 -0.80
C CYS A 75 12.04 8.71 -0.80
N GLY A 76 10.76 8.37 -0.60
CA GLY A 76 9.64 9.28 -0.71
C GLY A 76 9.30 9.66 -2.15
N TYR A 77 8.48 10.71 -2.28
CA TYR A 77 8.05 11.22 -3.59
C TYR A 77 9.18 11.99 -4.27
N PHE A 78 9.44 11.70 -5.55
CA PHE A 78 10.52 12.30 -6.33
C PHE A 78 11.93 12.26 -5.70
N TRP A 79 12.27 11.19 -4.95
CA TRP A 79 13.63 10.92 -4.46
C TRP A 79 14.14 11.87 -3.36
N ARG A 80 13.38 12.85 -2.94
CA ARG A 80 13.86 13.93 -2.06
C ARG A 80 12.86 14.37 -1.00
N SER A 81 11.74 13.68 -0.86
CA SER A 81 10.78 13.98 0.19
C SER A 81 10.91 13.01 1.36
N ASN A 82 10.36 13.40 2.49
CA ASN A 82 10.29 12.58 3.69
C ASN A 82 8.99 11.76 3.78
N CYS A 83 8.19 11.77 2.70
CA CYS A 83 6.96 10.98 2.58
C CYS A 83 6.67 10.66 1.12
N GLY A 84 5.82 9.66 0.90
CA GLY A 84 5.22 9.32 -0.39
C GLY A 84 4.17 10.34 -0.83
N GLY A 85 3.65 10.18 -2.05
CA GLY A 85 2.59 11.03 -2.60
C GLY A 85 1.25 10.91 -1.86
N ASP A 86 1.08 9.86 -1.07
CA ASP A 86 -0.07 9.59 -0.19
C ASP A 86 0.14 10.08 1.25
N GLY A 87 1.23 10.79 1.52
CA GLY A 87 1.58 11.27 2.84
C GLY A 87 2.15 10.20 3.79
N THR A 88 2.30 8.95 3.34
CA THR A 88 2.97 7.89 4.11
C THR A 88 4.45 8.22 4.28
N PRO A 89 5.04 8.14 5.48
CA PRO A 89 6.46 8.36 5.68
C PRO A 89 7.32 7.44 4.81
N ASN A 90 8.58 7.83 4.59
CA ASN A 90 9.55 6.94 3.98
C ASN A 90 9.65 5.65 4.78
N GLY A 91 9.56 4.52 4.12
CA GLY A 91 9.53 3.23 4.79
C GLY A 91 9.34 2.08 3.82
N PHE A 92 8.98 0.94 4.36
CA PHE A 92 8.75 -0.29 3.63
C PHE A 92 7.71 -1.17 4.33
N MET A 93 7.18 -2.13 3.59
CA MET A 93 6.29 -3.15 4.15
C MET A 93 7.09 -4.37 4.60
N VAL A 94 6.67 -4.96 5.69
CA VAL A 94 7.12 -6.27 6.15
C VAL A 94 5.97 -7.27 5.94
N TYR A 95 6.29 -8.43 5.40
CA TYR A 95 5.35 -9.51 5.18
C TYR A 95 5.87 -10.78 5.84
N GLU A 96 5.06 -11.36 6.72
CA GLU A 96 5.33 -12.68 7.28
C GLU A 96 4.57 -13.74 6.48
N ILE A 97 5.31 -14.75 6.02
CA ILE A 97 4.76 -15.81 5.18
C ILE A 97 4.90 -17.14 5.91
N ASP A 98 3.77 -17.83 6.09
CA ASP A 98 3.73 -19.22 6.55
C ASP A 98 3.15 -20.12 5.47
N GLY A 99 3.98 -21.04 4.98
CA GLY A 99 3.64 -21.94 3.88
C GLY A 99 3.29 -21.16 2.59
N THR A 100 2.01 -21.05 2.28
CA THR A 100 1.51 -20.35 1.09
C THR A 100 0.62 -19.15 1.43
N LYS A 101 0.72 -18.64 2.65
CA LYS A 101 -0.12 -17.51 3.12
C LYS A 101 0.74 -16.40 3.67
N ILE A 102 0.36 -15.17 3.39
CA ILE A 102 0.79 -14.02 4.17
C ILE A 102 -0.04 -14.05 5.46
N VAL A 103 0.61 -14.20 6.60
CA VAL A 103 -0.03 -14.33 7.91
C VAL A 103 0.01 -13.04 8.71
N ASP A 104 0.97 -12.17 8.42
CA ASP A 104 1.04 -10.83 8.98
C ASP A 104 1.66 -9.85 7.97
N THR A 105 1.29 -8.58 8.12
CA THR A 105 1.86 -7.51 7.31
C THR A 105 1.74 -6.17 8.03
N TYR A 106 2.83 -5.42 8.08
CA TYR A 106 2.85 -4.10 8.66
C TYR A 106 3.78 -3.14 7.91
N PHE A 107 3.50 -1.86 8.03
CA PHE A 107 4.35 -0.81 7.51
C PHE A 107 5.43 -0.48 8.54
N LYS A 108 6.67 -0.32 8.09
CA LYS A 108 7.80 0.13 8.89
C LYS A 108 8.31 1.47 8.38
N ALA A 109 8.00 2.54 9.09
CA ALA A 109 8.55 3.86 8.80
C ALA A 109 10.05 3.92 9.14
N SER A 110 10.86 4.47 8.23
CA SER A 110 12.28 4.68 8.45
C SER A 110 12.52 5.60 9.64
N GLN A 111 13.41 5.20 10.55
CA GLN A 111 13.79 5.96 11.75
C GLN A 111 12.60 6.28 12.69
N ARG A 112 11.54 5.48 12.65
CA ARG A 112 10.38 5.59 13.54
C ARG A 112 10.13 4.26 14.25
N PRO A 113 9.46 4.26 15.43
CA PRO A 113 9.00 3.04 16.07
C PRO A 113 8.06 2.22 15.17
N ASP A 114 7.89 0.92 15.47
CA ASP A 114 7.05 0.02 14.66
C ASP A 114 5.56 0.33 14.81
N ASP A 115 5.16 0.94 15.92
CA ASP A 115 3.80 1.42 16.20
C ASP A 115 3.43 2.73 15.50
N HIS A 116 4.36 3.36 14.77
CA HIS A 116 4.08 4.56 13.99
C HIS A 116 3.34 4.21 12.69
N GLN A 117 2.04 3.91 12.81
CA GLN A 117 1.19 3.41 11.73
C GLN A 117 0.14 4.43 11.23
N ILE A 118 0.01 5.56 11.94
CA ILE A 118 -1.04 6.55 11.67
C ILE A 118 -0.51 7.95 11.98
N ARG A 119 -1.02 8.94 11.25
CA ARG A 119 -0.82 10.36 11.52
C ARG A 119 -2.16 11.08 11.55
N LEU A 120 -2.35 11.90 12.58
CA LEU A 120 -3.53 12.75 12.70
C LEU A 120 -3.20 14.18 12.28
N TYR A 121 -4.16 14.79 11.59
CA TYR A 121 -4.17 16.20 11.23
C TYR A 121 -5.44 16.84 11.75
N HIS A 122 -5.35 18.05 12.29
CA HIS A 122 -6.50 18.83 12.73
C HIS A 122 -6.23 20.33 12.54
N GLY A 123 -7.28 21.11 12.31
CA GLY A 123 -7.18 22.56 12.16
C GLY A 123 -6.22 22.97 11.05
N ASP A 124 -5.36 23.94 11.34
CA ASP A 124 -4.35 24.50 10.43
C ASP A 124 -3.08 23.63 10.31
N ALA A 125 -3.22 22.30 10.25
CA ALA A 125 -2.08 21.42 10.14
C ALA A 125 -1.23 21.76 8.92
N VAL A 126 0.03 22.12 9.17
CA VAL A 126 1.01 22.38 8.11
C VAL A 126 1.87 21.15 7.92
N PHE A 127 1.82 20.56 6.73
CA PHE A 127 2.74 19.52 6.35
C PHE A 127 3.96 20.16 5.69
N ALA A 128 5.05 20.28 6.44
CA ALA A 128 6.31 20.81 5.92
C ALA A 128 7.23 19.64 5.51
N GLY A 129 7.45 19.49 4.22
CA GLY A 129 8.53 18.68 3.67
C GLY A 129 9.70 19.56 3.24
N PRO A 130 10.91 18.99 3.03
CA PRO A 130 12.07 19.76 2.58
C PRO A 130 11.89 20.44 1.21
N TYR A 131 10.86 20.06 0.45
CA TYR A 131 10.62 20.56 -0.92
C TYR A 131 9.22 21.12 -1.14
N ALA A 132 8.28 20.93 -0.23
CA ALA A 132 6.94 21.48 -0.32
C ALA A 132 6.33 21.65 1.08
N THR A 133 5.62 22.73 1.27
CA THR A 133 4.78 22.94 2.44
C THR A 133 3.33 22.82 1.98
N TYR A 134 2.63 21.81 2.46
CA TYR A 134 1.20 21.67 2.23
C TYR A 134 0.46 22.19 3.46
N LYS A 135 -0.40 23.15 3.26
CA LYS A 135 -1.32 23.61 4.30
C LYS A 135 -2.68 22.93 4.04
N TYR A 136 -3.12 22.18 5.03
CA TYR A 136 -4.50 21.67 5.05
C TYR A 136 -5.35 22.69 5.80
N ASP A 137 -6.24 23.34 5.09
CA ASP A 137 -7.34 24.09 5.70
C ASP A 137 -8.49 23.11 5.95
N LEU A 138 -8.39 22.39 7.06
CA LEU A 138 -9.38 21.38 7.44
C LEU A 138 -10.59 21.98 8.17
N GLY A 139 -10.51 23.27 8.59
CA GLY A 139 -11.45 23.83 9.55
C GLY A 139 -11.12 23.40 10.99
N ALA A 140 -11.57 24.19 11.96
CA ALA A 140 -11.19 24.01 13.37
C ALA A 140 -11.67 22.70 14.00
N ASP A 141 -12.79 22.15 13.50
CA ASP A 141 -13.48 21.00 14.08
C ASP A 141 -13.30 19.70 13.24
N VAL A 142 -12.33 19.69 12.33
CA VAL A 142 -12.07 18.53 11.47
C VAL A 142 -10.79 17.83 11.88
N VAL A 143 -10.87 16.51 12.05
CA VAL A 143 -9.72 15.62 12.25
C VAL A 143 -9.61 14.67 11.07
N VAL A 144 -8.42 14.58 10.48
CA VAL A 144 -8.12 13.62 9.41
C VAL A 144 -7.06 12.65 9.89
N ALA A 145 -7.30 11.36 9.69
CA ALA A 145 -6.37 10.29 9.98
C ALA A 145 -5.77 9.76 8.67
N ASN A 146 -4.45 9.83 8.52
CA ASN A 146 -3.73 9.12 7.48
C ASN A 146 -3.19 7.81 8.07
N VAL A 147 -3.83 6.71 7.72
CA VAL A 147 -3.41 5.35 8.10
C VAL A 147 -2.44 4.84 7.05
N PHE A 148 -1.18 4.62 7.43
CA PHE A 148 -0.11 4.30 6.49
C PHE A 148 -0.30 2.92 5.88
N ALA A 149 -0.20 2.83 4.55
CA ALA A 149 -0.30 1.60 3.79
C ALA A 149 -1.57 0.76 4.10
N ALA A 150 -2.68 1.42 4.46
CA ALA A 150 -3.94 0.75 4.76
C ALA A 150 -4.39 -0.16 3.61
N GLY A 151 -4.92 -1.35 3.94
CA GLY A 151 -5.40 -2.33 2.97
C GLY A 151 -4.32 -3.12 2.24
N MET A 152 -3.03 -2.90 2.51
CA MET A 152 -1.94 -3.67 1.89
C MET A 152 -1.93 -5.14 2.33
N ASP A 153 -2.59 -5.46 3.41
CA ASP A 153 -2.89 -6.83 3.87
C ASP A 153 -4.00 -7.52 3.04
N GLY A 154 -4.77 -6.76 2.26
CA GLY A 154 -5.91 -7.23 1.49
C GLY A 154 -7.24 -7.14 2.24
N THR A 155 -7.27 -6.50 3.41
CA THR A 155 -8.48 -6.31 4.22
C THR A 155 -9.05 -4.90 4.09
N THR A 156 -10.29 -4.73 4.52
CA THR A 156 -10.92 -3.41 4.67
C THR A 156 -10.70 -2.94 6.10
N TRP A 157 -10.13 -1.76 6.24
CA TRP A 157 -9.85 -1.18 7.54
C TRP A 157 -11.00 -0.33 8.02
N LYS A 158 -11.28 -0.41 9.32
CA LYS A 158 -12.15 0.49 10.06
C LYS A 158 -11.26 1.45 10.85
N VAL A 159 -11.55 2.74 10.75
CA VAL A 159 -10.83 3.78 11.51
C VAL A 159 -11.82 4.46 12.43
N GLU A 160 -11.44 4.62 13.69
CA GLU A 160 -12.26 5.22 14.72
C GLU A 160 -11.46 6.32 15.44
N LEU A 161 -12.15 7.36 15.88
CA LEU A 161 -11.60 8.46 16.67
C LEU A 161 -12.18 8.43 18.09
N SER A 162 -11.33 8.63 19.07
CA SER A 162 -11.72 8.90 20.45
C SER A 162 -11.27 10.31 20.86
N GLU A 163 -12.19 11.10 21.40
CA GLU A 163 -11.93 12.45 21.90
C GLU A 163 -11.87 12.51 23.45
N ASP A 164 -12.09 11.38 24.12
CA ASP A 164 -12.20 11.28 25.58
C ASP A 164 -11.16 10.33 26.21
N GLY A 165 -10.05 10.11 25.52
CA GLY A 165 -8.96 9.25 25.99
C GLY A 165 -9.27 7.75 25.90
N GLY A 166 -10.03 7.34 24.89
CA GLY A 166 -10.31 5.94 24.59
C GLY A 166 -11.52 5.35 25.32
N LYS A 167 -12.36 6.18 25.95
CA LYS A 167 -13.57 5.70 26.62
C LYS A 167 -14.72 5.48 25.64
N THR A 168 -14.85 6.35 24.65
CA THR A 168 -15.82 6.20 23.55
C THR A 168 -15.11 6.36 22.21
N TRP A 169 -15.66 5.72 21.17
CA TRP A 169 -15.09 5.70 19.82
C TRP A 169 -16.17 5.98 18.80
N SER A 170 -15.85 6.79 17.81
CA SER A 170 -16.72 7.16 16.70
C SER A 170 -16.07 6.78 15.37
N ASP A 171 -16.87 6.25 14.44
CA ASP A 171 -16.40 5.87 13.12
C ASP A 171 -15.93 7.09 12.33
N MET A 172 -14.78 7.00 11.69
CA MET A 172 -14.31 7.98 10.73
C MET A 172 -14.74 7.56 9.32
N SER A 173 -15.14 8.54 8.52
CA SER A 173 -15.49 8.32 7.11
C SER A 173 -14.26 8.47 6.22
N PRO A 174 -14.05 7.56 5.24
CA PRO A 174 -12.98 7.74 4.27
C PRO A 174 -13.23 9.00 3.43
N ILE A 175 -12.16 9.73 3.15
CA ILE A 175 -12.16 10.87 2.25
C ILE A 175 -11.17 10.61 1.11
N GLU A 176 -11.54 11.02 -0.10
CA GLU A 176 -10.60 11.12 -1.21
C GLU A 176 -10.07 12.55 -1.25
N GLN A 177 -8.78 12.70 -1.03
CA GLN A 177 -8.11 13.98 -1.14
C GLN A 177 -7.01 13.88 -2.18
N ASN A 178 -7.13 14.66 -3.25
CA ASN A 178 -6.04 14.83 -4.21
C ASN A 178 -4.98 15.72 -3.57
N TYR A 179 -3.86 15.12 -3.25
CA TYR A 179 -2.65 15.83 -2.90
C TYR A 179 -2.00 16.28 -4.22
N GLY A 180 -2.28 17.51 -4.63
CA GLY A 180 -1.80 18.11 -5.88
C GLY A 180 -0.28 18.31 -5.95
#